data_7e914a3866b71d64766da6e9ec0358b0
#
_entry.id   7e914a3866b71d64766da6e9ec0358b0
#
_cell.length_a   1.000
_cell.length_b   1.000
_cell.length_c   1.000
_cell.angle_alpha   90.00
_cell.angle_beta   90.00
_cell.angle_gamma   90.00
#
_symmetry.space_group_name_H-M   'P 1'
#
loop_
_entity.id
_entity.type
_entity.pdbx_description
1 polymer ?
#
loop_
_entity_poly.entity_id
_entity_poly.type
_entity_poly.pdbx_seq_one_letter_code
_entity_poly.pdbx_strand_id
1 'polypeptide(L)'
;MEATKHFRKRDAILTCLRSTKVHPSAEWVFEQLKAEHSDISLATVYRNLARFKERGEIVSLGTVGGIERFDGNTEPHVHFICNHCNGVLDLENVAVPEELSATVSKATGALVSGCQLTFTGKCYQCKNQEETA
;
A
#
# COMPACT_ATOMS: atom_id res chain seq x y z
N MET A 1 17.27 -14.99 23.05
CA MET A 1 18.05 -13.78 22.66
C MET A 1 17.09 -12.65 22.36
N GLU A 2 17.23 -11.54 23.05
CA GLU A 2 16.33 -10.41 22.83
C GLU A 2 16.70 -9.65 21.57
N ALA A 3 15.69 -9.26 20.81
CA ALA A 3 15.88 -8.40 19.65
C ALA A 3 16.31 -7.01 20.10
N THR A 4 17.14 -6.34 19.32
CA THR A 4 17.51 -4.96 19.57
C THR A 4 16.29 -4.05 19.41
N LYS A 5 16.36 -2.82 19.91
CA LYS A 5 15.28 -1.84 19.74
C LYS A 5 14.93 -1.62 18.28
N HIS A 6 15.94 -1.61 17.39
CA HIS A 6 15.72 -1.42 15.95
C HIS A 6 14.92 -2.55 15.33
N PHE A 7 15.24 -3.80 15.69
CA PHE A 7 14.51 -4.96 15.19
C PHE A 7 13.07 -4.96 15.66
N ARG A 8 12.84 -4.64 16.94
CA ARG A 8 11.48 -4.62 17.46
C ARG A 8 10.61 -3.58 16.79
N LYS A 9 11.13 -2.38 16.55
CA LYS A 9 10.39 -1.32 15.84
C LYS A 9 10.11 -1.71 14.40
N ARG A 10 11.11 -2.25 13.71
CA ARG A 10 10.95 -2.71 12.33
C ARG A 10 9.87 -3.78 12.22
N ASP A 11 9.93 -4.79 13.08
CA ASP A 11 8.98 -5.89 13.07
C ASP A 11 7.56 -5.40 13.40
N ALA A 12 7.43 -4.47 14.34
CA ALA A 12 6.13 -3.90 14.69
C ALA A 12 5.52 -3.14 13.52
N ILE A 13 6.32 -2.37 12.79
CA ILE A 13 5.86 -1.62 11.62
C ILE A 13 5.40 -2.57 10.52
N LEU A 14 6.20 -3.58 10.22
CA LEU A 14 5.88 -4.54 9.17
C LEU A 14 4.64 -5.36 9.51
N THR A 15 4.53 -5.81 10.76
CA THR A 15 3.36 -6.55 11.23
C THR A 15 2.10 -5.68 11.15
N CYS A 16 2.20 -4.41 11.53
CA CYS A 16 1.09 -3.47 11.44
C CYS A 16 0.58 -3.35 10.01
N LEU A 17 1.49 -3.19 9.04
CA LEU A 17 1.13 -3.09 7.63
C LEU A 17 0.47 -4.38 7.11
N ARG A 18 1.00 -5.53 7.50
CA ARG A 18 0.52 -6.82 7.00
C ARG A 18 -0.80 -7.23 7.63
N SER A 19 -1.15 -6.65 8.78
CA SER A 19 -2.38 -7.01 9.49
C SER A 19 -3.57 -6.12 9.16
N THR A 20 -3.39 -5.10 8.33
CA THR A 20 -4.46 -4.16 8.00
C THR A 20 -4.78 -4.17 6.51
N LYS A 21 -6.03 -3.84 6.17
CA LYS A 21 -6.49 -3.68 4.79
C LYS A 21 -6.79 -2.22 4.44
N VAL A 22 -6.46 -1.27 5.33
CA VAL A 22 -6.75 0.13 5.07
C VAL A 22 -5.73 0.80 4.15
N HIS A 23 -4.63 0.13 3.81
CA HIS A 23 -3.55 0.67 2.98
C HIS A 23 -3.02 1.97 3.57
N PRO A 24 -2.33 1.88 4.72
CA PRO A 24 -2.08 3.04 5.56
C PRO A 24 -0.98 3.96 5.05
N SER A 25 -1.01 5.18 5.58
CA SER A 25 0.10 6.13 5.50
C SER A 25 1.09 5.87 6.64
N ALA A 26 2.25 6.53 6.58
CA ALA A 26 3.23 6.48 7.66
C ALA A 26 2.65 7.02 8.98
N GLU A 27 1.89 8.10 8.90
CA GLU A 27 1.26 8.71 10.07
C GLU A 27 0.27 7.76 10.73
N TRP A 28 -0.51 7.04 9.94
CA TRP A 28 -1.46 6.05 10.47
C TRP A 28 -0.73 4.95 11.23
N VAL A 29 0.36 4.42 10.66
CA VAL A 29 1.16 3.38 11.31
C VAL A 29 1.74 3.89 12.62
N PHE A 30 2.26 5.12 12.62
CA PHE A 30 2.79 5.75 13.82
C PHE A 30 1.73 5.84 14.92
N GLU A 31 0.53 6.30 14.57
CA GLU A 31 -0.58 6.42 15.52
C GLU A 31 -0.97 5.08 16.12
N GLN A 32 -0.92 4.00 15.33
CA GLN A 32 -1.24 2.66 15.83
C GLN A 32 -0.19 2.13 16.80
N LEU A 33 1.07 2.50 16.62
CA LEU A 33 2.17 1.89 17.35
C LEU A 33 2.65 2.71 18.55
N LYS A 34 2.37 4.00 18.59
CA LYS A 34 2.94 4.89 19.62
C LYS A 34 2.54 4.51 21.04
N ALA A 35 1.39 3.92 21.24
CA ALA A 35 0.91 3.53 22.57
C ALA A 35 1.73 2.39 23.19
N GLU A 36 2.11 1.40 22.37
CA GLU A 36 2.89 0.24 22.80
C GLU A 36 4.39 0.43 22.67
N HIS A 37 4.80 1.35 21.79
CA HIS A 37 6.19 1.64 21.50
C HIS A 37 6.43 3.15 21.67
N SER A 38 6.48 3.58 22.95
CA SER A 38 6.56 4.99 23.30
C SER A 38 7.81 5.68 22.78
N ASP A 39 8.84 4.92 22.44
CA ASP A 39 10.10 5.44 21.92
C ASP A 39 10.14 5.47 20.38
N ILE A 40 9.04 5.09 19.70
CA ILE A 40 8.98 5.17 18.24
C ILE A 40 8.76 6.63 17.83
N SER A 41 9.38 7.02 16.72
CA SER A 41 9.18 8.34 16.13
C SER A 41 8.61 8.19 14.72
N LEU A 42 7.96 9.25 14.24
CA LEU A 42 7.45 9.28 12.88
C LEU A 42 8.60 9.12 11.88
N ALA A 43 9.75 9.72 12.14
CA ALA A 43 10.94 9.59 11.30
C ALA A 43 11.39 8.13 11.19
N THR A 44 11.33 7.37 12.30
CA THR A 44 11.65 5.94 12.30
C THR A 44 10.69 5.16 11.41
N VAL A 45 9.39 5.48 11.48
CA VAL A 45 8.39 4.84 10.62
C VAL A 45 8.71 5.10 9.15
N TYR A 46 8.96 6.35 8.77
CA TYR A 46 9.29 6.71 7.39
C TYR A 46 10.53 5.97 6.89
N ARG A 47 11.60 5.92 7.71
CA ARG A 47 12.82 5.23 7.31
C ARG A 47 12.61 3.75 7.08
N ASN A 48 11.85 3.11 7.94
CA ASN A 48 11.57 1.67 7.80
C ASN A 48 10.69 1.38 6.59
N LEU A 49 9.67 2.21 6.35
CA LEU A 49 8.81 2.06 5.17
C LEU A 49 9.60 2.21 3.88
N ALA A 50 10.52 3.17 3.83
CA ALA A 50 11.39 3.36 2.67
C ALA A 50 12.25 2.13 2.41
N ARG A 51 12.83 1.54 3.46
CA ARG A 51 13.65 0.33 3.35
C ARG A 51 12.84 -0.88 2.91
N PHE A 52 11.65 -1.05 3.48
CA PHE A 52 10.76 -2.16 3.10
C PHE A 52 10.35 -2.05 1.64
N LYS A 53 10.01 -0.86 1.18
CA LYS A 53 9.66 -0.61 -0.22
C LYS A 53 10.83 -0.94 -1.14
N GLU A 54 12.03 -0.46 -0.81
CA GLU A 54 13.24 -0.72 -1.59
C GLU A 54 13.55 -2.20 -1.71
N ARG A 55 13.32 -2.96 -0.63
CA ARG A 55 13.57 -4.41 -0.59
C ARG A 55 12.43 -5.24 -1.16
N GLY A 56 11.33 -4.63 -1.56
CA GLY A 56 10.17 -5.35 -2.07
C GLY A 56 9.36 -6.08 -1.03
N GLU A 57 9.54 -5.73 0.25
CA GLU A 57 8.78 -6.33 1.36
C GLU A 57 7.40 -5.71 1.51
N ILE A 58 7.21 -4.51 1.00
CA ILE A 58 5.92 -3.83 0.91
C ILE A 58 5.84 -3.13 -0.44
N VAL A 59 4.64 -2.68 -0.79
CA VAL A 59 4.39 -1.95 -2.03
C VAL A 59 3.86 -0.55 -1.69
N SER A 60 4.34 0.47 -2.40
CA SER A 60 3.76 1.80 -2.34
C SER A 60 2.68 1.91 -3.40
N LEU A 61 1.50 2.38 -3.01
CA LEU A 61 0.41 2.69 -3.94
C LEU A 61 0.56 4.08 -4.54
N GLY A 62 1.67 4.78 -4.23
CA GLY A 62 1.86 6.16 -4.62
C GLY A 62 1.10 7.11 -3.70
N THR A 63 0.94 8.33 -4.15
CA THR A 63 0.30 9.38 -3.39
C THR A 63 -1.19 9.43 -3.70
N VAL A 64 -2.01 9.27 -2.67
CA VAL A 64 -3.46 9.30 -2.75
C VAL A 64 -3.95 10.46 -1.88
N GLY A 65 -4.54 11.47 -2.49
CA GLY A 65 -4.98 12.66 -1.77
C GLY A 65 -3.82 13.41 -1.10
N GLY A 66 -2.65 13.41 -1.71
CA GLY A 66 -1.46 14.08 -1.17
C GLY A 66 -0.65 13.27 -0.17
N ILE A 67 -1.05 12.03 0.12
CA ILE A 67 -0.41 11.20 1.14
C ILE A 67 0.00 9.87 0.53
N GLU A 68 1.26 9.47 0.71
CA GLU A 68 1.72 8.16 0.23
C GLU A 68 1.08 7.04 1.04
N ARG A 69 0.54 6.04 0.34
CA ARG A 69 -0.14 4.89 0.94
C ARG A 69 0.65 3.62 0.64
N PHE A 70 0.58 2.67 1.57
CA PHE A 70 1.39 1.45 1.50
C PHE A 70 0.53 0.22 1.65
N ASP A 71 1.00 -0.89 1.09
CA ASP A 71 0.36 -2.20 1.20
C ASP A 71 1.40 -3.23 1.62
N GLY A 72 1.13 -3.94 2.70
CA GLY A 72 1.97 -5.04 3.16
C GLY A 72 1.81 -6.32 2.35
N ASN A 73 0.80 -6.40 1.51
CA ASN A 73 0.57 -7.55 0.64
C ASN A 73 1.29 -7.31 -0.69
N THR A 74 2.34 -8.09 -0.95
CA THR A 74 3.15 -7.97 -2.17
C THR A 74 2.67 -8.91 -3.28
N GLU A 75 1.67 -9.74 -3.02
CA GLU A 75 1.06 -10.57 -4.05
C GLU A 75 0.42 -9.69 -5.12
N PRO A 76 0.52 -10.06 -6.41
CA PRO A 76 -0.14 -9.28 -7.47
C PRO A 76 -1.64 -9.21 -7.24
N HIS A 77 -2.17 -8.01 -7.15
CA HIS A 77 -3.61 -7.80 -7.04
C HIS A 77 -3.97 -6.43 -7.59
N VAL A 78 -5.26 -6.25 -7.87
CA VAL A 78 -5.78 -5.04 -8.48
C VAL A 78 -6.36 -4.15 -7.39
N HIS A 79 -6.10 -2.85 -7.49
CA HIS A 79 -6.65 -1.85 -6.57
C HIS A 79 -7.62 -0.92 -7.29
N PHE A 80 -8.55 -0.37 -6.54
CA PHE A 80 -9.39 0.75 -6.96
C PHE A 80 -9.24 1.88 -5.97
N ILE A 81 -8.96 3.08 -6.45
CA ILE A 81 -8.81 4.28 -5.62
C ILE A 81 -9.94 5.24 -5.96
N CYS A 82 -10.69 5.65 -4.94
CA CYS A 82 -11.72 6.67 -5.09
C CYS A 82 -11.08 8.06 -5.08
N ASN A 83 -11.27 8.82 -6.15
CA ASN A 83 -10.75 10.19 -6.27
C ASN A 83 -11.46 11.17 -5.34
N HIS A 84 -12.61 10.80 -4.82
CA HIS A 84 -13.43 11.69 -3.99
C HIS A 84 -13.14 11.51 -2.50
N CYS A 85 -13.19 10.27 -1.99
CA CYS A 85 -12.97 10.01 -0.56
C CYS A 85 -11.59 9.45 -0.24
N ASN A 86 -10.77 9.19 -1.27
CA ASN A 86 -9.42 8.62 -1.17
C ASN A 86 -9.41 7.20 -0.57
N GLY A 87 -10.55 6.51 -0.61
CA GLY A 87 -10.63 5.12 -0.20
C GLY A 87 -9.89 4.21 -1.18
N VAL A 88 -9.25 3.18 -0.67
CA VAL A 88 -8.54 2.19 -1.48
C VAL A 88 -9.17 0.83 -1.25
N LEU A 89 -9.55 0.16 -2.33
CA LEU A 89 -10.14 -1.17 -2.29
C LEU A 89 -9.24 -2.18 -2.98
N ASP A 90 -9.07 -3.34 -2.33
CA ASP A 90 -8.45 -4.49 -2.97
C ASP A 90 -9.50 -5.24 -3.78
N LEU A 91 -9.21 -5.51 -5.04
CA LEU A 91 -10.10 -6.24 -5.92
C LEU A 91 -9.61 -7.68 -6.07
N GLU A 92 -9.94 -8.52 -5.09
CA GLU A 92 -9.47 -9.90 -5.06
C GLU A 92 -10.05 -10.77 -6.18
N ASN A 93 -11.22 -10.39 -6.70
CA ASN A 93 -11.90 -11.14 -7.74
C ASN A 93 -11.54 -10.69 -9.16
N VAL A 94 -10.66 -9.69 -9.28
CA VAL A 94 -10.22 -9.16 -10.57
C VAL A 94 -8.76 -9.51 -10.74
N ALA A 95 -8.44 -10.31 -11.74
CA ALA A 95 -7.06 -10.71 -12.00
C ALA A 95 -6.41 -9.77 -13.01
N VAL A 96 -5.08 -9.60 -12.87
CA VAL A 96 -4.28 -8.91 -13.89
C VAL A 96 -4.14 -9.86 -15.08
N PRO A 97 -4.57 -9.48 -16.29
CA PRO A 97 -4.45 -10.36 -17.45
C PRO A 97 -2.98 -10.65 -17.79
N GLU A 98 -2.65 -11.91 -18.00
CA GLU A 98 -1.29 -12.33 -18.36
C GLU A 98 -0.82 -11.70 -19.68
N GLU A 99 -1.75 -11.48 -20.59
CA GLU A 99 -1.46 -10.89 -21.91
C GLU A 99 -0.87 -9.49 -21.81
N LEU A 100 -1.15 -8.74 -20.73
CA LEU A 100 -0.61 -7.39 -20.56
C LEU A 100 0.92 -7.40 -20.48
N SER A 101 1.49 -8.33 -19.71
CA SER A 101 2.94 -8.45 -19.59
C SER A 101 3.58 -8.82 -20.93
N ALA A 102 2.96 -9.75 -21.66
CA ALA A 102 3.44 -10.14 -22.99
C ALA A 102 3.37 -8.98 -23.97
N THR A 103 2.31 -8.19 -23.94
CA THR A 103 2.15 -7.02 -24.78
C THR A 103 3.22 -5.97 -24.50
N VAL A 104 3.50 -5.71 -23.23
CA VAL A 104 4.53 -4.74 -22.83
C VAL A 104 5.93 -5.24 -23.26
N SER A 105 6.20 -6.54 -23.06
CA SER A 105 7.49 -7.12 -23.50
C SER A 105 7.70 -6.97 -24.99
N LYS A 106 6.67 -7.21 -25.79
CA LYS A 106 6.75 -7.04 -27.25
C LYS A 106 6.96 -5.59 -27.65
N ALA A 107 6.25 -4.67 -27.00
CA ALA A 107 6.29 -3.26 -27.35
C ALA A 107 7.63 -2.60 -26.98
N THR A 108 8.28 -3.07 -25.93
CA THR A 108 9.47 -2.43 -25.37
C THR A 108 10.75 -3.23 -25.49
N GLY A 109 10.65 -4.53 -25.75
CA GLY A 109 11.81 -5.45 -25.68
C GLY A 109 12.25 -5.74 -24.26
N ALA A 110 11.53 -5.27 -23.26
CA ALA A 110 11.88 -5.45 -21.86
C ALA A 110 11.49 -6.84 -21.34
N LEU A 111 12.18 -7.27 -20.30
CA LEU A 111 11.78 -8.45 -19.54
C LEU A 111 10.86 -7.97 -18.40
N VAL A 112 9.58 -8.26 -18.51
CA VAL A 112 8.59 -7.83 -17.51
C VAL A 112 8.60 -8.80 -16.34
N SER A 113 8.87 -8.30 -15.13
CA SER A 113 8.91 -9.12 -13.92
C SER A 113 7.67 -8.95 -13.04
N GLY A 114 6.81 -8.00 -13.31
CA GLY A 114 5.60 -7.79 -12.53
C GLY A 114 4.73 -6.69 -13.11
N CYS A 115 3.54 -6.57 -12.54
CA CYS A 115 2.58 -5.57 -12.96
C CYS A 115 1.73 -5.15 -11.77
N GLN A 116 1.51 -3.85 -11.63
CA GLN A 116 0.53 -3.31 -10.68
C GLN A 116 -0.56 -2.63 -11.49
N LEU A 117 -1.81 -2.96 -11.19
CA LEU A 117 -2.95 -2.39 -11.88
C LEU A 117 -3.84 -1.67 -10.88
N THR A 118 -4.07 -0.39 -11.12
CA THR A 118 -4.88 0.44 -10.25
C THR A 118 -5.92 1.18 -11.09
N PHE A 119 -7.18 1.01 -10.72
CA PHE A 119 -8.27 1.77 -11.31
C PHE A 119 -8.60 2.96 -10.43
N THR A 120 -9.00 4.05 -11.04
CA THR A 120 -9.39 5.27 -10.33
C THR A 120 -10.79 5.69 -10.76
N GLY A 121 -11.51 6.34 -9.87
CA GLY A 121 -12.85 6.83 -10.16
C GLY A 121 -13.58 7.18 -8.88
N LYS A 122 -14.91 7.02 -8.88
CA LYS A 122 -15.74 7.22 -7.71
C LYS A 122 -16.23 5.89 -7.17
N CYS A 123 -16.09 5.67 -5.88
CA CYS A 123 -16.60 4.46 -5.24
C CYS A 123 -18.14 4.49 -5.19
N TYR A 124 -18.72 3.34 -4.86
CA TYR A 124 -20.18 3.19 -4.81
C TYR A 124 -20.84 4.23 -3.91
N GLN A 125 -20.28 4.46 -2.73
CA GLN A 125 -20.85 5.40 -1.77
C GLN A 125 -20.80 6.84 -2.27
N CYS A 126 -19.67 7.26 -2.84
CA CYS A 126 -19.51 8.61 -3.37
C CYS A 126 -20.40 8.86 -4.58
N LYS A 127 -20.53 7.86 -5.45
CA LYS A 127 -21.43 7.93 -6.61
C LYS A 127 -22.87 8.11 -6.17
N ASN A 128 -23.32 7.34 -5.18
CA ASN A 128 -24.69 7.39 -4.70
C ASN A 128 -25.01 8.68 -3.94
N GLN A 129 -24.05 9.25 -3.23
CA GLN A 129 -24.25 10.52 -2.54
C GLN A 129 -24.54 11.66 -3.52
N GLU A 130 -23.91 11.65 -4.70
CA GLU A 130 -24.21 12.66 -5.72
C GLU A 130 -25.59 12.51 -6.32
N GLU A 131 -26.07 11.28 -6.47
CA GLU A 131 -27.40 11.02 -7.02
C GLU A 131 -28.52 11.45 -6.07
N THR A 132 -28.23 11.54 -4.78
CA THR A 132 -29.22 11.92 -3.77
C THR A 132 -29.19 13.40 -3.40
N ALA A 133 -28.26 14.15 -3.92
CA ALA A 133 -28.11 15.58 -3.62
C ALA A 133 -29.13 16.45 -4.34
#